data_ee12992ccea3ab0f40d9a7f9b43854b8
#
_entry.id   ee12992ccea3ab0f40d9a7f9b43854b8
#
_cell.length_a   1.000
_cell.length_b   1.000
_cell.length_c   1.000
_cell.angle_alpha   90.00
_cell.angle_beta   90.00
_cell.angle_gamma   90.00
#
_symmetry.space_group_name_H-M   'P 1'
#
loop_
_entity.id
_entity.type
_entity.pdbx_description
1 polymer ?
#
loop_
_entity_poly.entity_id
_entity_poly.type
_entity_poly.pdbx_seq_one_letter_code
_entity_poly.pdbx_strand_id
1 'polypeptide(L)'
;CEKTLERATKSYDALGSLLVELGLVESTSKAHPPSTSMPYLGILFDTEKMKMSIPPEKISEVREEVSLWMRKSAASKRSLQKLLGKLFWVSRCVRFSRGFMGRLLSQLQEMHSLPDHKKVKLSPGSTEDIKWWSRYLRHFNGVEMLYPSDPLYLSLDQLLDTDALVNCGDAQMQGGGAYFASQYWSRPFPVWLQDPNIPIHLKEFWTVVVSGWLWGDQWRGKMIYIFSDNDAVVEVLEKEKPRDPKMLELLHEFLYIVCTRQFTPIFRKIGTKENAVADFISRCHDDSEIAAYFERKNLPMRNPVSAPDHFFTLR
;
A
#
# COMPACT_ATOMS: atom_id res chain seq x y z
N CYS A 1 2.96 19.90 -18.38
CA CYS A 1 1.49 20.01 -18.55
C CYS A 1 1.07 21.47 -18.61
N GLU A 2 0.26 21.80 -19.59
CA GLU A 2 -0.32 23.13 -19.73
C GLU A 2 -1.75 23.17 -19.19
N LYS A 3 -2.20 24.36 -18.75
CA LYS A 3 -3.53 24.52 -18.13
C LYS A 3 -4.68 24.54 -19.16
N THR A 4 -4.40 24.85 -20.43
CA THR A 4 -5.41 24.94 -21.50
C THR A 4 -4.92 24.26 -22.76
N LEU A 5 -5.85 23.79 -23.59
CA LEU A 5 -5.54 23.18 -24.88
C LEU A 5 -4.79 24.14 -25.81
N GLU A 6 -5.18 25.41 -25.84
CA GLU A 6 -4.52 26.42 -26.65
C GLU A 6 -3.05 26.59 -26.30
N ARG A 7 -2.72 26.67 -25.00
CA ARG A 7 -1.32 26.75 -24.55
C ARG A 7 -0.56 25.48 -24.85
N ALA A 8 -1.19 24.32 -24.64
CA ALA A 8 -0.58 23.03 -24.94
C ALA A 8 -0.26 22.90 -26.44
N THR A 9 -1.17 23.35 -27.33
CA THR A 9 -0.94 23.35 -28.77
C THR A 9 0.22 24.29 -29.16
N LYS A 10 0.25 25.53 -28.62
CA LYS A 10 1.35 26.45 -28.85
C LYS A 10 2.71 25.87 -28.42
N SER A 11 2.76 25.21 -27.26
CA SER A 11 3.98 24.57 -26.77
C SER A 11 4.40 23.38 -27.65
N TYR A 12 3.45 22.61 -28.13
CA TYR A 12 3.68 21.49 -29.05
C TYR A 12 4.24 21.97 -30.39
N ASP A 13 3.62 23.00 -30.99
CA ASP A 13 4.07 23.58 -32.28
C ASP A 13 5.45 24.22 -32.15
N ALA A 14 5.70 24.93 -31.03
CA ALA A 14 7.03 25.50 -30.75
C ALA A 14 8.11 24.43 -30.61
N LEU A 15 7.82 23.29 -29.97
CA LEU A 15 8.74 22.18 -29.90
C LEU A 15 9.01 21.57 -31.29
N GLY A 16 7.97 21.38 -32.11
CA GLY A 16 8.12 20.89 -33.47
C GLY A 16 9.01 21.79 -34.31
N SER A 17 8.81 23.12 -34.25
CA SER A 17 9.64 24.12 -34.95
C SER A 17 11.11 24.04 -34.49
N LEU A 18 11.35 23.94 -33.19
CA LEU A 18 12.69 23.83 -32.63
C LEU A 18 13.40 22.54 -33.10
N LEU A 19 12.68 21.42 -33.14
CA LEU A 19 13.28 20.16 -33.65
C LEU A 19 13.70 20.28 -35.09
N VAL A 20 12.91 20.94 -35.93
CA VAL A 20 13.27 21.21 -37.35
C VAL A 20 14.48 22.09 -37.44
N GLU A 21 14.55 23.18 -36.67
CA GLU A 21 15.71 24.09 -36.63
C GLU A 21 17.01 23.37 -36.22
N LEU A 22 16.89 22.40 -35.29
CA LEU A 22 18.04 21.60 -34.84
C LEU A 22 18.39 20.43 -35.78
N GLY A 23 17.65 20.27 -36.89
CA GLY A 23 17.86 19.15 -37.83
C GLY A 23 17.48 17.79 -37.29
N LEU A 24 16.65 17.75 -36.24
CA LEU A 24 16.14 16.51 -35.64
C LEU A 24 14.83 16.09 -36.35
N VAL A 25 14.79 14.83 -36.78
CA VAL A 25 13.60 14.29 -37.45
C VAL A 25 12.66 13.68 -36.45
N GLU A 26 11.47 14.24 -36.36
CA GLU A 26 10.38 13.68 -35.53
C GLU A 26 9.73 12.47 -36.21
N SER A 27 9.47 11.41 -35.45
CA SER A 27 8.70 10.28 -35.94
C SER A 27 7.21 10.60 -35.92
N THR A 28 6.64 10.96 -37.05
CA THR A 28 5.22 11.32 -37.20
C THR A 28 4.27 10.23 -36.74
N SER A 29 4.67 8.95 -36.88
CA SER A 29 3.88 7.81 -36.38
C SER A 29 3.83 7.68 -34.85
N LYS A 30 4.69 8.41 -34.14
CA LYS A 30 4.77 8.43 -32.67
C LYS A 30 4.45 9.81 -32.08
N ALA A 31 4.25 10.79 -32.92
CA ALA A 31 3.83 12.13 -32.52
C ALA A 31 2.37 12.09 -32.08
N HIS A 32 2.11 12.53 -30.87
CA HIS A 32 0.77 12.64 -30.33
C HIS A 32 0.44 14.11 -30.08
N PRO A 33 -0.61 14.68 -30.70
CA PRO A 33 -1.03 16.04 -30.39
C PRO A 33 -1.47 16.15 -28.94
N PRO A 34 -1.53 17.37 -28.39
CA PRO A 34 -2.00 17.60 -27.03
C PRO A 34 -3.37 16.96 -26.77
N SER A 35 -3.44 16.20 -25.68
CA SER A 35 -4.64 15.48 -25.27
C SER A 35 -4.69 15.38 -23.74
N THR A 36 -5.88 15.27 -23.18
CA THR A 36 -6.09 15.03 -21.74
C THR A 36 -5.77 13.59 -21.34
N SER A 37 -5.74 12.68 -22.32
CA SER A 37 -5.37 11.28 -22.09
C SER A 37 -4.43 10.82 -23.20
N MET A 38 -3.21 10.39 -22.81
CA MET A 38 -2.19 9.95 -23.77
C MET A 38 -1.30 8.84 -23.21
N PRO A 39 -0.89 7.89 -24.06
CA PRO A 39 0.13 6.91 -23.69
C PRO A 39 1.53 7.53 -23.81
N TYR A 40 2.34 7.40 -22.78
CA TYR A 40 3.74 7.78 -22.76
C TYR A 40 4.58 6.70 -22.10
N LEU A 41 5.60 6.19 -22.78
CA LEU A 41 6.44 5.07 -22.34
C LEU A 41 5.64 3.84 -21.87
N GLY A 42 4.53 3.57 -22.54
CA GLY A 42 3.64 2.45 -22.23
C GLY A 42 2.71 2.66 -21.03
N ILE A 43 2.70 3.84 -20.44
CA ILE A 43 1.80 4.23 -19.35
C ILE A 43 0.76 5.21 -19.91
N LEU A 44 -0.50 5.01 -19.60
CA LEU A 44 -1.58 5.91 -19.93
C LEU A 44 -1.69 6.99 -18.85
N PHE A 45 -1.52 8.24 -19.25
CA PHE A 45 -1.70 9.43 -18.42
C PHE A 45 -3.07 10.03 -18.74
N ASP A 46 -3.91 10.17 -17.72
CA ASP A 46 -5.24 10.79 -17.80
C ASP A 46 -5.24 12.00 -16.87
N THR A 47 -5.18 13.20 -17.45
CA THR A 47 -5.09 14.45 -16.69
C THR A 47 -6.46 14.98 -16.24
N GLU A 48 -7.56 14.44 -16.73
CA GLU A 48 -8.90 14.74 -16.21
C GLU A 48 -9.14 13.97 -14.91
N LYS A 49 -8.80 12.67 -14.91
CA LYS A 49 -8.88 11.83 -13.73
C LYS A 49 -7.67 11.93 -12.82
N MET A 50 -6.65 12.69 -13.22
CA MET A 50 -5.36 12.80 -12.55
C MET A 50 -4.78 11.42 -12.20
N LYS A 51 -4.76 10.52 -13.19
CA LYS A 51 -4.43 9.10 -13.00
C LYS A 51 -3.42 8.60 -14.02
N MET A 52 -2.46 7.82 -13.55
CA MET A 52 -1.61 6.98 -14.40
C MET A 52 -2.10 5.53 -14.36
N SER A 53 -2.14 4.88 -15.49
CA SER A 53 -2.54 3.48 -15.58
C SER A 53 -1.76 2.72 -16.66
N ILE A 54 -1.85 1.41 -16.61
CA ILE A 54 -1.34 0.55 -17.69
C ILE A 54 -2.46 0.40 -18.72
N PRO A 55 -2.19 0.55 -20.03
CA PRO A 55 -3.19 0.30 -21.06
C PRO A 55 -3.86 -1.07 -20.89
N PRO A 56 -5.19 -1.19 -21.10
CA PRO A 56 -5.95 -2.41 -20.82
C PRO A 56 -5.41 -3.66 -21.49
N GLU A 57 -4.94 -3.55 -22.73
CA GLU A 57 -4.33 -4.66 -23.49
C GLU A 57 -3.01 -5.13 -22.82
N LYS A 58 -2.20 -4.19 -22.34
CA LYS A 58 -0.92 -4.50 -21.69
C LYS A 58 -1.10 -5.11 -20.30
N ILE A 59 -2.06 -4.64 -19.53
CA ILE A 59 -2.35 -5.25 -18.22
C ILE A 59 -2.89 -6.66 -18.40
N SER A 60 -3.67 -6.94 -19.46
CA SER A 60 -4.13 -8.28 -19.78
C SER A 60 -2.97 -9.24 -20.09
N GLU A 61 -2.01 -8.82 -20.93
CA GLU A 61 -0.78 -9.59 -21.21
C GLU A 61 -0.01 -9.95 -19.91
N VAL A 62 0.10 -9.00 -18.98
CA VAL A 62 0.79 -9.23 -17.71
C VAL A 62 0.00 -10.18 -16.81
N ARG A 63 -1.33 -10.05 -16.75
CA ARG A 63 -2.20 -10.97 -16.01
C ARG A 63 -2.07 -12.41 -16.50
N GLU A 64 -2.08 -12.61 -17.81
CA GLU A 64 -1.89 -13.92 -18.42
C GLU A 64 -0.51 -14.49 -18.07
N GLU A 65 0.55 -13.70 -18.20
CA GLU A 65 1.88 -14.17 -17.87
C GLU A 65 2.02 -14.54 -16.40
N VAL A 66 1.54 -13.72 -15.47
CA VAL A 66 1.55 -14.04 -14.04
C VAL A 66 0.73 -15.31 -13.76
N SER A 67 -0.40 -15.51 -14.45
CA SER A 67 -1.21 -16.73 -14.34
C SER A 67 -0.44 -17.98 -14.81
N LEU A 68 0.36 -17.87 -15.86
CA LEU A 68 1.26 -18.94 -16.30
C LEU A 68 2.36 -19.23 -15.26
N TRP A 69 2.88 -18.18 -14.61
CA TRP A 69 3.88 -18.34 -13.56
C TRP A 69 3.34 -19.02 -12.30
N MET A 70 2.05 -18.88 -11.99
CA MET A 70 1.38 -19.61 -10.90
C MET A 70 1.45 -21.13 -11.04
N ARG A 71 1.63 -21.62 -12.27
CA ARG A 71 1.70 -23.06 -12.57
C ARG A 71 3.14 -23.59 -12.66
N LYS A 72 4.15 -22.72 -12.58
CA LYS A 72 5.56 -23.10 -12.67
C LYS A 72 6.10 -23.52 -11.32
N SER A 73 6.78 -24.65 -11.28
CA SER A 73 7.56 -25.11 -10.12
C SER A 73 9.02 -24.69 -10.19
N ALA A 74 9.53 -24.36 -11.39
CA ALA A 74 10.92 -23.96 -11.62
C ALA A 74 11.03 -22.93 -12.73
N ALA A 75 12.05 -22.10 -12.66
CA ALA A 75 12.34 -21.05 -13.63
C ALA A 75 13.83 -20.95 -13.93
N SER A 76 14.17 -20.49 -15.14
CA SER A 76 15.54 -20.11 -15.48
C SER A 76 15.80 -18.64 -15.10
N LYS A 77 17.08 -18.30 -14.87
CA LYS A 77 17.50 -16.92 -14.59
C LYS A 77 16.93 -15.94 -15.61
N ARG A 78 17.07 -16.25 -16.92
CA ARG A 78 16.56 -15.40 -17.99
C ARG A 78 15.03 -15.23 -17.94
N SER A 79 14.28 -16.29 -17.61
CA SER A 79 12.81 -16.19 -17.51
C SER A 79 12.38 -15.36 -16.30
N LEU A 80 13.09 -15.49 -15.17
CA LEU A 80 12.81 -14.70 -13.96
C LEU A 80 13.13 -13.21 -14.16
N GLN A 81 14.24 -12.90 -14.86
CA GLN A 81 14.58 -11.52 -15.26
C GLN A 81 13.49 -10.88 -16.12
N LYS A 82 12.95 -11.63 -17.09
CA LYS A 82 11.84 -11.14 -17.94
C LYS A 82 10.59 -10.83 -17.14
N LEU A 83 10.20 -11.72 -16.21
CA LEU A 83 9.06 -11.48 -15.33
C LEU A 83 9.29 -10.22 -14.49
N LEU A 84 10.42 -10.14 -13.79
CA LEU A 84 10.77 -9.00 -12.95
C LEU A 84 10.77 -7.69 -13.74
N GLY A 85 11.32 -7.67 -14.98
CA GLY A 85 11.27 -6.49 -15.83
C GLY A 85 9.84 -6.01 -16.11
N LYS A 86 8.91 -6.92 -16.39
CA LYS A 86 7.49 -6.59 -16.57
C LYS A 86 6.84 -6.10 -15.26
N LEU A 87 7.11 -6.78 -14.15
CA LEU A 87 6.57 -6.38 -12.85
C LEU A 87 7.11 -5.01 -12.41
N PHE A 88 8.38 -4.71 -12.65
CA PHE A 88 8.96 -3.38 -12.41
C PHE A 88 8.31 -2.29 -13.24
N TRP A 89 7.98 -2.58 -14.49
CA TRP A 89 7.26 -1.64 -15.32
C TRP A 89 5.84 -1.39 -14.80
N VAL A 90 5.10 -2.45 -14.49
CA VAL A 90 3.75 -2.36 -13.90
C VAL A 90 3.77 -1.64 -12.54
N SER A 91 4.81 -1.86 -11.73
CA SER A 91 4.94 -1.27 -10.40
C SER A 91 4.94 0.26 -10.39
N ARG A 92 5.19 0.90 -11.52
CA ARG A 92 5.07 2.36 -11.66
C ARG A 92 3.64 2.87 -11.49
N CYS A 93 2.67 2.02 -11.80
CA CYS A 93 1.24 2.32 -11.66
C CYS A 93 0.59 1.54 -10.50
N VAL A 94 1.40 0.90 -9.65
CA VAL A 94 0.93 0.11 -8.50
C VAL A 94 1.70 0.55 -7.27
N ARG A 95 1.02 1.25 -6.37
CA ARG A 95 1.65 1.65 -5.10
C ARG A 95 2.09 0.45 -4.29
N PHE A 96 3.14 0.62 -3.51
CA PHE A 96 3.65 -0.37 -2.54
C PHE A 96 3.97 -1.75 -3.13
N SER A 97 3.94 -1.89 -4.46
CA SER A 97 4.17 -3.17 -5.13
C SER A 97 5.60 -3.69 -5.02
N ARG A 98 6.55 -2.82 -4.67
CA ARG A 98 7.96 -3.21 -4.50
C ARG A 98 8.16 -4.23 -3.39
N GLY A 99 7.37 -4.17 -2.33
CA GLY A 99 7.36 -5.15 -1.25
C GLY A 99 7.13 -6.59 -1.73
N PHE A 100 6.41 -6.76 -2.87
CA PHE A 100 6.10 -8.06 -3.46
C PHE A 100 7.01 -8.48 -4.62
N MET A 101 8.20 -7.93 -4.67
CA MET A 101 9.26 -8.33 -5.60
C MET A 101 10.54 -8.74 -4.87
N GLY A 102 10.61 -8.51 -3.57
CA GLY A 102 11.82 -8.72 -2.78
C GLY A 102 12.31 -10.17 -2.82
N ARG A 103 11.42 -11.14 -2.64
CA ARG A 103 11.75 -12.57 -2.64
C ARG A 103 12.11 -13.09 -4.04
N LEU A 104 11.45 -12.57 -5.08
CA LEU A 104 11.82 -12.85 -6.48
C LEU A 104 13.21 -12.31 -6.82
N LEU A 105 13.55 -11.11 -6.33
CA LEU A 105 14.87 -10.50 -6.51
C LEU A 105 15.96 -11.28 -5.76
N SER A 106 15.68 -11.70 -4.52
CA SER A 106 16.62 -12.53 -3.74
C SER A 106 16.90 -13.84 -4.47
N GLN A 107 15.86 -14.50 -4.98
CA GLN A 107 16.06 -15.73 -5.76
C GLN A 107 16.85 -15.47 -7.05
N LEU A 108 16.61 -14.35 -7.75
CA LEU A 108 17.41 -14.00 -8.93
C LEU A 108 18.88 -13.78 -8.56
N GLN A 109 19.16 -13.18 -7.41
CA GLN A 109 20.51 -12.97 -6.91
C GLN A 109 21.19 -14.31 -6.57
N GLU A 110 20.50 -15.26 -5.95
CA GLU A 110 21.02 -16.62 -5.70
C GLU A 110 21.37 -17.34 -7.01
N MET A 111 20.68 -17.02 -8.11
CA MET A 111 20.93 -17.58 -9.43
C MET A 111 22.03 -16.85 -10.20
N HIS A 112 22.69 -15.84 -9.62
CA HIS A 112 23.64 -14.96 -10.35
C HIS A 112 24.76 -15.73 -11.07
N SER A 113 25.36 -16.70 -10.39
CA SER A 113 26.48 -17.50 -10.93
C SER A 113 26.03 -18.66 -11.87
N LEU A 114 24.73 -18.89 -12.00
CA LEU A 114 24.22 -19.97 -12.81
C LEU A 114 24.06 -19.58 -14.29
N PRO A 115 24.22 -20.52 -15.23
CA PRO A 115 23.90 -20.29 -16.65
C PRO A 115 22.45 -19.84 -16.83
N ASP A 116 22.20 -18.92 -17.75
CA ASP A 116 20.91 -18.26 -17.97
C ASP A 116 19.74 -19.23 -18.27
N HIS A 117 20.03 -20.39 -18.84
CA HIS A 117 19.03 -21.41 -19.21
C HIS A 117 18.78 -22.45 -18.10
N LYS A 118 19.67 -22.54 -17.09
CA LYS A 118 19.52 -23.52 -16.02
C LYS A 118 18.26 -23.23 -15.20
N LYS A 119 17.39 -24.25 -15.10
CA LYS A 119 16.16 -24.16 -14.30
C LYS A 119 16.47 -24.45 -12.84
N VAL A 120 15.95 -23.61 -11.94
CA VAL A 120 16.00 -23.73 -10.50
C VAL A 120 14.57 -23.76 -9.97
N LYS A 121 14.31 -24.56 -8.95
CA LYS A 121 13.00 -24.61 -8.27
C LYS A 121 12.68 -23.24 -7.68
N LEU A 122 11.45 -22.77 -7.85
CA LEU A 122 10.98 -21.54 -7.23
C LEU A 122 10.92 -21.73 -5.71
N SER A 123 11.45 -20.75 -4.99
CA SER A 123 11.33 -20.73 -3.53
C SER A 123 9.87 -20.53 -3.11
N PRO A 124 9.47 -21.01 -1.92
CA PRO A 124 8.14 -20.73 -1.38
C PRO A 124 7.83 -19.22 -1.38
N GLY A 125 8.79 -18.38 -0.95
CA GLY A 125 8.64 -16.94 -0.94
C GLY A 125 8.43 -16.33 -2.32
N SER A 126 9.15 -16.78 -3.35
CA SER A 126 8.93 -16.33 -4.73
C SER A 126 7.54 -16.73 -5.24
N THR A 127 7.08 -17.91 -4.86
CA THR A 127 5.73 -18.36 -5.22
C THR A 127 4.66 -17.51 -4.56
N GLU A 128 4.86 -17.12 -3.30
CA GLU A 128 3.93 -16.19 -2.61
C GLU A 128 3.92 -14.79 -3.25
N ASP A 129 5.07 -14.25 -3.64
CA ASP A 129 5.11 -12.99 -4.38
C ASP A 129 4.32 -13.07 -5.70
N ILE A 130 4.47 -14.18 -6.45
CA ILE A 130 3.69 -14.40 -7.69
C ILE A 130 2.20 -14.51 -7.41
N LYS A 131 1.79 -15.21 -6.35
CA LYS A 131 0.39 -15.32 -5.93
C LYS A 131 -0.20 -13.95 -5.60
N TRP A 132 0.56 -13.12 -4.88
CA TRP A 132 0.14 -11.76 -4.57
C TRP A 132 -0.12 -10.96 -5.85
N TRP A 133 0.83 -10.96 -6.79
CA TRP A 133 0.66 -10.29 -8.08
C TRP A 133 -0.55 -10.82 -8.85
N SER A 134 -0.75 -12.15 -8.88
CA SER A 134 -1.93 -12.75 -9.52
C SER A 134 -3.24 -12.30 -8.92
N ARG A 135 -3.30 -12.22 -7.58
CA ARG A 135 -4.48 -11.76 -6.84
C ARG A 135 -4.74 -10.27 -7.06
N TYR A 136 -3.69 -9.46 -6.93
CA TYR A 136 -3.79 -8.02 -6.97
C TYR A 136 -4.13 -7.47 -8.36
N LEU A 137 -3.48 -7.95 -9.41
CA LEU A 137 -3.69 -7.48 -10.77
C LEU A 137 -5.12 -7.68 -11.27
N ARG A 138 -5.93 -8.53 -10.65
CA ARG A 138 -7.35 -8.69 -11.00
C ARG A 138 -8.19 -7.45 -10.67
N HIS A 139 -7.80 -6.73 -9.62
CA HIS A 139 -8.59 -5.65 -9.05
C HIS A 139 -8.09 -4.26 -9.41
N PHE A 140 -6.88 -4.17 -9.97
CA PHE A 140 -6.20 -2.90 -10.08
C PHE A 140 -5.87 -2.49 -11.51
N ASN A 141 -6.06 -1.18 -11.77
CA ASN A 141 -5.37 -0.47 -12.84
C ASN A 141 -5.34 1.03 -12.56
N GLY A 142 -4.19 1.52 -12.11
CA GLY A 142 -3.89 2.94 -12.01
C GLY A 142 -3.50 3.44 -10.62
N VAL A 143 -2.84 4.57 -10.62
CA VAL A 143 -2.41 5.32 -9.45
C VAL A 143 -2.68 6.81 -9.69
N GLU A 144 -3.06 7.54 -8.67
CA GLU A 144 -3.23 8.99 -8.76
C GLU A 144 -1.90 9.68 -9.05
N MET A 145 -1.88 10.66 -9.96
CA MET A 145 -0.69 11.43 -10.33
C MET A 145 -0.30 12.47 -9.28
N LEU A 146 -1.31 13.05 -8.65
CA LEU A 146 -1.11 14.04 -7.59
C LEU A 146 -1.59 13.44 -6.28
N TYR A 147 -0.75 13.60 -5.27
CA TYR A 147 -1.14 13.43 -3.90
C TYR A 147 -1.59 14.78 -3.37
N PRO A 148 -2.60 14.83 -2.49
CA PRO A 148 -2.79 16.00 -1.67
C PRO A 148 -1.42 16.36 -1.07
N SER A 149 -1.07 17.63 -1.08
CA SER A 149 0.16 18.10 -0.44
C SER A 149 0.17 17.51 0.96
N ASP A 150 1.18 16.69 1.26
CA ASP A 150 1.33 16.10 2.59
C ASP A 150 1.33 17.25 3.60
N PRO A 151 0.38 17.32 4.51
CA PRO A 151 0.42 18.26 5.62
C PRO A 151 1.51 17.83 6.61
N LEU A 152 2.72 17.66 6.11
CA LEU A 152 3.93 17.10 6.75
C LEU A 152 4.26 17.73 8.09
N TYR A 153 3.64 18.83 8.41
CA TYR A 153 3.98 19.67 9.56
C TYR A 153 2.82 19.90 10.52
N LEU A 154 1.67 19.23 10.33
CA LEU A 154 0.61 19.31 11.33
C LEU A 154 1.03 18.52 12.57
N SER A 155 0.92 19.16 13.73
CA SER A 155 1.06 18.48 15.01
C SER A 155 -0.07 17.46 15.19
N LEU A 156 0.11 16.52 16.13
CA LEU A 156 -0.95 15.56 16.44
C LEU A 156 -2.25 16.27 16.84
N ASP A 157 -2.17 17.34 17.64
CA ASP A 157 -3.32 18.14 18.05
C ASP A 157 -4.04 18.75 16.85
N GLN A 158 -3.29 19.34 15.91
CA GLN A 158 -3.84 19.86 14.65
C GLN A 158 -4.48 18.79 13.80
N LEU A 159 -3.92 17.55 13.77
CA LEU A 159 -4.50 16.42 13.04
C LEU A 159 -5.76 15.91 13.72
N LEU A 160 -5.81 15.90 15.06
CA LEU A 160 -7.00 15.50 15.82
C LEU A 160 -8.14 16.51 15.66
N ASP A 161 -7.83 17.79 15.49
CA ASP A 161 -8.79 18.86 15.20
C ASP A 161 -9.33 18.84 13.77
N THR A 162 -8.61 18.22 12.83
CA THR A 162 -9.00 18.16 11.40
C THR A 162 -9.91 16.98 11.08
N ASP A 163 -10.86 16.66 11.91
CA ASP A 163 -11.91 15.68 11.66
C ASP A 163 -11.53 14.54 10.68
N ALA A 164 -11.16 13.42 11.20
CA ALA A 164 -11.36 12.16 10.51
C ALA A 164 -10.20 11.50 9.74
N LEU A 165 -8.99 11.95 9.75
CA LEU A 165 -7.93 11.28 8.99
C LEU A 165 -6.88 10.56 9.86
N VAL A 166 -7.16 10.40 11.15
CA VAL A 166 -6.23 9.82 12.12
C VAL A 166 -6.72 8.46 12.61
N ASN A 167 -5.87 7.44 12.47
CA ASN A 167 -6.02 6.13 13.09
C ASN A 167 -4.93 5.95 14.14
N CYS A 168 -5.32 5.74 15.38
CA CYS A 168 -4.41 5.35 16.46
C CYS A 168 -4.80 3.95 16.95
N GLY A 169 -3.82 3.08 17.03
CA GLY A 169 -3.98 1.73 17.53
C GLY A 169 -2.96 1.38 18.59
N ASP A 170 -3.31 0.41 19.42
CA ASP A 170 -2.45 -0.16 20.43
C ASP A 170 -2.80 -1.62 20.70
N ALA A 171 -1.85 -2.38 21.22
CA ALA A 171 -2.05 -3.75 21.61
C ALA A 171 -1.39 -4.06 22.95
N GLN A 172 -2.03 -4.93 23.70
CA GLN A 172 -1.44 -5.57 24.87
C GLN A 172 -1.37 -7.10 24.65
N MET A 173 -0.91 -7.85 25.64
CA MET A 173 -0.67 -9.29 25.47
C MET A 173 -1.93 -10.07 25.09
N GLN A 174 -3.12 -9.68 25.56
CA GLN A 174 -4.36 -10.44 25.43
C GLN A 174 -5.37 -9.79 24.49
N GLY A 175 -5.21 -8.52 24.14
CA GLY A 175 -6.16 -7.80 23.33
C GLY A 175 -5.56 -6.61 22.60
N GLY A 176 -6.36 -6.02 21.74
CA GLY A 176 -5.99 -4.84 20.99
C GLY A 176 -7.19 -3.96 20.70
N GLY A 177 -6.89 -2.75 20.26
CA GLY A 177 -7.93 -1.80 19.88
C GLY A 177 -7.35 -0.62 19.11
N ALA A 178 -8.24 0.09 18.45
CA ALA A 178 -7.89 1.30 17.73
C ALA A 178 -9.12 2.22 17.61
N TYR A 179 -8.88 3.48 17.30
CA TYR A 179 -9.94 4.40 16.95
C TYR A 179 -9.66 5.14 15.64
N PHE A 180 -10.73 5.53 14.99
CA PHE A 180 -10.72 6.33 13.78
C PHE A 180 -12.01 7.17 13.73
N ALA A 181 -11.89 8.49 13.58
CA ALA A 181 -13.03 9.40 13.58
C ALA A 181 -13.95 9.19 14.81
N SER A 182 -15.25 9.03 14.58
CA SER A 182 -16.24 8.76 15.63
C SER A 182 -16.40 7.28 15.99
N GLN A 183 -15.44 6.42 15.62
CA GLN A 183 -15.53 4.97 15.82
C GLN A 183 -14.30 4.42 16.56
N TYR A 184 -14.50 3.31 17.26
CA TYR A 184 -13.40 2.50 17.80
C TYR A 184 -13.74 1.02 17.70
N TRP A 185 -12.72 0.19 17.70
CA TRP A 185 -12.85 -1.23 17.97
C TRP A 185 -11.97 -1.60 19.15
N SER A 186 -12.46 -2.53 19.97
CA SER A 186 -11.74 -3.11 21.08
C SER A 186 -12.18 -4.54 21.28
N ARG A 187 -11.22 -5.45 21.44
CA ARG A 187 -11.57 -6.84 21.77
C ARG A 187 -10.35 -7.64 22.25
N PRO A 188 -10.58 -8.75 22.99
CA PRO A 188 -9.55 -9.77 23.18
C PRO A 188 -9.09 -10.34 21.85
N PHE A 189 -7.80 -10.64 21.74
CA PHE A 189 -7.27 -11.34 20.58
C PHE A 189 -7.81 -12.77 20.49
N PRO A 190 -7.85 -13.38 19.29
CA PRO A 190 -8.05 -14.81 19.15
C PRO A 190 -6.98 -15.58 19.97
N VAL A 191 -7.36 -16.77 20.49
CA VAL A 191 -6.53 -17.55 21.43
C VAL A 191 -5.09 -17.74 20.92
N TRP A 192 -4.92 -18.01 19.62
CA TRP A 192 -3.60 -18.20 19.02
C TRP A 192 -2.71 -16.95 19.10
N LEU A 193 -3.30 -15.73 19.06
CA LEU A 193 -2.56 -14.48 19.14
C LEU A 193 -2.27 -14.06 20.59
N GLN A 194 -2.95 -14.66 21.56
CA GLN A 194 -2.68 -14.44 22.99
C GLN A 194 -1.42 -15.17 23.49
N ASP A 195 -0.83 -16.05 22.66
CA ASP A 195 0.41 -16.74 23.01
C ASP A 195 1.50 -15.73 23.45
N PRO A 196 2.07 -15.88 24.65
CA PRO A 196 3.13 -15.01 25.18
C PRO A 196 4.44 -15.04 24.35
N ASN A 197 4.64 -16.08 23.54
CA ASN A 197 5.77 -16.17 22.63
C ASN A 197 5.61 -15.31 21.38
N ILE A 198 4.41 -14.78 21.10
CA ILE A 198 4.20 -13.84 20.00
C ILE A 198 4.61 -12.44 20.49
N PRO A 199 5.66 -11.84 19.88
CA PRO A 199 6.14 -10.52 20.28
C PRO A 199 5.07 -9.43 20.16
N ILE A 200 5.13 -8.44 21.05
CA ILE A 200 4.14 -7.36 21.14
C ILE A 200 4.03 -6.57 19.81
N HIS A 201 5.15 -6.30 19.15
CA HIS A 201 5.13 -5.56 17.88
C HIS A 201 4.32 -6.26 16.77
N LEU A 202 4.23 -7.61 16.78
CA LEU A 202 3.33 -8.33 15.87
C LEU A 202 1.87 -8.11 16.23
N LYS A 203 1.54 -8.06 17.52
CA LYS A 203 0.18 -7.78 18.01
C LYS A 203 -0.25 -6.36 17.67
N GLU A 204 0.63 -5.40 17.84
CA GLU A 204 0.38 -4.00 17.44
C GLU A 204 0.24 -3.85 15.92
N PHE A 205 1.06 -4.56 15.13
CA PHE A 205 0.87 -4.54 13.69
C PHE A 205 -0.49 -5.13 13.28
N TRP A 206 -0.98 -6.16 13.99
CA TRP A 206 -2.33 -6.68 13.78
C TRP A 206 -3.39 -5.61 13.99
N THR A 207 -3.23 -4.68 14.93
CA THR A 207 -4.21 -3.59 15.10
C THR A 207 -4.28 -2.69 13.87
N VAL A 208 -3.17 -2.43 13.21
CA VAL A 208 -3.11 -1.68 11.95
C VAL A 208 -3.82 -2.44 10.82
N VAL A 209 -3.56 -3.75 10.69
CA VAL A 209 -4.21 -4.60 9.67
C VAL A 209 -5.71 -4.66 9.87
N VAL A 210 -6.16 -4.89 11.10
CA VAL A 210 -7.59 -4.93 11.46
C VAL A 210 -8.28 -3.60 11.18
N SER A 211 -7.64 -2.49 11.55
CA SER A 211 -8.14 -1.14 11.26
C SER A 211 -8.29 -0.91 9.75
N GLY A 212 -7.32 -1.37 8.97
CA GLY A 212 -7.38 -1.32 7.51
C GLY A 212 -8.55 -2.13 6.93
N TRP A 213 -8.85 -3.31 7.47
CA TRP A 213 -10.01 -4.10 7.07
C TRP A 213 -11.34 -3.44 7.46
N LEU A 214 -11.43 -2.87 8.66
CA LEU A 214 -12.63 -2.23 9.17
C LEU A 214 -12.96 -0.95 8.42
N TRP A 215 -11.99 -0.08 8.26
CA TRP A 215 -12.22 1.29 7.81
C TRP A 215 -11.68 1.60 6.41
N GLY A 216 -11.00 0.65 5.77
CA GLY A 216 -10.37 0.88 4.47
C GLY A 216 -11.31 1.40 3.39
N ASP A 217 -12.60 1.03 3.40
CA ASP A 217 -13.59 1.58 2.47
C ASP A 217 -13.91 3.05 2.76
N GLN A 218 -13.92 3.45 4.04
CA GLN A 218 -14.09 4.86 4.46
C GLN A 218 -12.83 5.69 4.16
N TRP A 219 -11.67 5.03 4.07
CA TRP A 219 -10.37 5.64 3.78
C TRP A 219 -10.11 5.86 2.28
N ARG A 220 -10.95 5.31 1.40
CA ARG A 220 -10.78 5.38 -0.05
C ARG A 220 -10.56 6.81 -0.55
N GLY A 221 -9.48 7.01 -1.34
CA GLY A 221 -9.10 8.30 -1.90
C GLY A 221 -8.56 9.32 -0.90
N LYS A 222 -8.33 8.91 0.35
CA LYS A 222 -7.86 9.81 1.42
C LYS A 222 -6.42 9.49 1.84
N MET A 223 -5.76 10.48 2.44
CA MET A 223 -4.53 10.29 3.20
C MET A 223 -4.92 9.98 4.64
N ILE A 224 -4.40 8.89 5.20
CA ILE A 224 -4.73 8.43 6.56
C ILE A 224 -3.44 8.41 7.38
N TYR A 225 -3.41 9.18 8.44
CA TYR A 225 -2.33 9.15 9.42
C TYR A 225 -2.54 7.94 10.34
N ILE A 226 -1.58 7.05 10.34
CA ILE A 226 -1.58 5.85 11.17
C ILE A 226 -0.48 6.01 12.21
N PHE A 227 -0.90 6.15 13.46
CA PHE A 227 0.00 6.31 14.60
C PHE A 227 0.19 5.00 15.33
N SER A 228 1.43 4.72 15.71
CA SER A 228 1.81 3.67 16.64
C SER A 228 2.94 4.18 17.54
N ASP A 229 2.96 3.78 18.79
CA ASP A 229 4.07 4.07 19.70
C ASP A 229 5.19 3.03 19.64
N ASN A 230 5.06 2.01 18.79
CA ASN A 230 6.07 1.00 18.55
C ASN A 230 6.97 1.34 17.34
N ASP A 231 8.26 1.59 17.62
CA ASP A 231 9.24 1.91 16.58
C ASP A 231 9.35 0.83 15.49
N ALA A 232 9.28 -0.46 15.88
CA ALA A 232 9.43 -1.55 14.92
C ALA A 232 8.26 -1.60 13.92
N VAL A 233 7.05 -1.28 14.37
CA VAL A 233 5.86 -1.21 13.50
C VAL A 233 5.98 -0.05 12.53
N VAL A 234 6.31 1.15 13.03
CA VAL A 234 6.48 2.34 12.19
C VAL A 234 7.59 2.13 11.16
N GLU A 235 8.75 1.64 11.60
CA GLU A 235 9.89 1.38 10.70
C GLU A 235 9.55 0.40 9.57
N VAL A 236 8.85 -0.70 9.89
CA VAL A 236 8.44 -1.69 8.89
C VAL A 236 7.46 -1.10 7.88
N LEU A 237 6.51 -0.32 8.36
CA LEU A 237 5.50 0.30 7.50
C LEU A 237 6.08 1.40 6.61
N GLU A 238 7.08 2.16 7.08
CA GLU A 238 7.76 3.20 6.29
C GLU A 238 8.77 2.61 5.29
N LYS A 239 9.57 1.65 5.74
CA LYS A 239 10.68 1.10 4.92
C LYS A 239 10.28 -0.08 4.04
N GLU A 240 9.14 -0.71 4.29
CA GLU A 240 8.64 -1.92 3.60
C GLU A 240 9.67 -3.09 3.56
N LYS A 241 10.54 -3.19 4.55
CA LYS A 241 11.64 -4.17 4.60
C LYS A 241 11.79 -4.80 5.98
N PRO A 242 10.78 -5.55 6.45
CA PRO A 242 10.92 -6.25 7.72
C PRO A 242 11.93 -7.39 7.62
N ARG A 243 12.67 -7.61 8.70
CA ARG A 243 13.57 -8.77 8.85
C ARG A 243 12.82 -10.00 9.33
N ASP A 244 11.79 -9.81 10.13
CA ASP A 244 10.94 -10.87 10.65
C ASP A 244 9.96 -11.36 9.57
N PRO A 245 9.91 -12.67 9.25
CA PRO A 245 8.97 -13.22 8.26
C PRO A 245 7.50 -12.97 8.61
N LYS A 246 7.11 -12.99 9.88
CA LYS A 246 5.73 -12.72 10.30
C LYS A 246 5.34 -11.25 10.10
N MET A 247 6.29 -10.34 10.38
CA MET A 247 6.10 -8.92 10.05
C MET A 247 5.96 -8.70 8.53
N LEU A 248 6.68 -9.48 7.71
CA LEU A 248 6.54 -9.42 6.26
C LEU A 248 5.16 -9.89 5.81
N GLU A 249 4.63 -10.95 6.41
CA GLU A 249 3.28 -11.44 6.09
C GLU A 249 2.21 -10.39 6.44
N LEU A 250 2.31 -9.77 7.62
CA LEU A 250 1.42 -8.68 8.04
C LEU A 250 1.54 -7.46 7.12
N LEU A 251 2.76 -7.09 6.75
CA LEU A 251 3.00 -6.01 5.79
C LEU A 251 2.31 -6.32 4.45
N HIS A 252 2.46 -7.53 3.95
CA HIS A 252 1.83 -7.95 2.71
C HIS A 252 0.29 -7.87 2.79
N GLU A 253 -0.30 -8.29 3.90
CA GLU A 253 -1.75 -8.18 4.11
C GLU A 253 -2.18 -6.70 4.17
N PHE A 254 -1.47 -5.88 4.93
CA PHE A 254 -1.76 -4.45 5.02
C PHE A 254 -1.64 -3.76 3.65
N LEU A 255 -0.55 -3.98 2.92
CA LEU A 255 -0.37 -3.39 1.60
C LEU A 255 -1.42 -3.87 0.59
N TYR A 256 -1.90 -5.12 0.73
CA TYR A 256 -3.04 -5.59 -0.06
C TYR A 256 -4.31 -4.77 0.22
N ILE A 257 -4.58 -4.48 1.50
CA ILE A 257 -5.71 -3.62 1.90
C ILE A 257 -5.54 -2.22 1.30
N VAL A 258 -4.38 -1.59 1.48
CA VAL A 258 -4.06 -0.26 0.93
C VAL A 258 -4.32 -0.21 -0.57
N CYS A 259 -3.82 -1.21 -1.29
CA CYS A 259 -3.94 -1.27 -2.74
C CYS A 259 -5.39 -1.47 -3.20
N THR A 260 -6.14 -2.36 -2.56
CA THR A 260 -7.52 -2.69 -2.96
C THR A 260 -8.52 -1.63 -2.52
N ARG A 261 -8.28 -0.99 -1.38
CA ARG A 261 -9.13 0.09 -0.85
C ARG A 261 -8.74 1.48 -1.37
N GLN A 262 -7.54 1.61 -1.98
CA GLN A 262 -7.07 2.83 -2.64
C GLN A 262 -7.00 4.05 -1.72
N PHE A 263 -6.38 3.93 -0.57
CA PHE A 263 -6.03 5.03 0.33
C PHE A 263 -4.51 5.22 0.42
N THR A 264 -4.06 6.33 0.99
CA THR A 264 -2.64 6.63 1.20
C THR A 264 -2.35 6.63 2.68
N PRO A 265 -1.69 5.60 3.23
CA PRO A 265 -1.27 5.63 4.62
C PRO A 265 -0.04 6.53 4.80
N ILE A 266 -0.02 7.28 5.88
CA ILE A 266 1.12 8.05 6.38
C ILE A 266 1.40 7.56 7.78
N PHE A 267 2.57 6.98 7.98
CA PHE A 267 2.94 6.40 9.27
C PHE A 267 3.65 7.45 10.12
N ARG A 268 3.31 7.50 11.41
CA ARG A 268 3.92 8.40 12.37
C ARG A 268 4.08 7.72 13.71
N LYS A 269 5.21 7.99 14.34
CA LYS A 269 5.39 7.63 15.74
C LYS A 269 4.62 8.60 16.62
N ILE A 270 4.00 8.07 17.67
CA ILE A 270 3.35 8.79 18.74
C ILE A 270 4.02 8.43 20.07
N GLY A 271 4.06 9.34 21.02
CA GLY A 271 4.52 9.02 22.39
C GLY A 271 3.47 8.19 23.15
N THR A 272 3.90 7.28 24.00
CA THR A 272 3.00 6.41 24.78
C THR A 272 1.97 7.21 25.59
N LYS A 273 2.35 8.38 26.12
CA LYS A 273 1.40 9.25 26.86
C LYS A 273 0.37 9.89 25.96
N GLU A 274 0.72 10.19 24.74
CA GLU A 274 -0.16 10.76 23.70
C GLU A 274 -1.07 9.69 23.10
N ASN A 275 -0.65 8.39 23.11
CA ASN A 275 -1.44 7.25 22.69
C ASN A 275 -2.39 6.71 23.77
N ALA A 276 -2.60 7.46 24.87
CA ALA A 276 -3.36 7.00 26.05
C ALA A 276 -4.79 6.52 25.74
N VAL A 277 -5.42 7.06 24.72
CA VAL A 277 -6.77 6.63 24.29
C VAL A 277 -6.72 5.23 23.68
N ALA A 278 -5.80 4.98 22.77
CA ALA A 278 -5.64 3.67 22.15
C ALA A 278 -5.15 2.63 23.18
N ASP A 279 -4.23 3.00 24.08
CA ASP A 279 -3.78 2.14 25.20
C ASP A 279 -4.94 1.74 26.10
N PHE A 280 -5.83 2.67 26.45
CA PHE A 280 -7.02 2.33 27.24
C PHE A 280 -7.96 1.38 26.47
N ILE A 281 -8.26 1.67 25.21
CA ILE A 281 -9.12 0.84 24.35
C ILE A 281 -8.52 -0.57 24.17
N SER A 282 -7.19 -0.71 24.07
CA SER A 282 -6.52 -2.01 23.90
C SER A 282 -6.65 -2.92 25.12
N ARG A 283 -6.88 -2.35 26.31
CA ARG A 283 -6.95 -3.05 27.61
C ARG A 283 -8.38 -3.28 28.07
N CYS A 284 -9.29 -2.35 27.74
CA CYS A 284 -10.68 -2.40 28.15
C CYS A 284 -11.55 -2.89 26.99
N HIS A 285 -12.30 -3.97 27.19
CA HIS A 285 -13.16 -4.56 26.18
C HIS A 285 -14.65 -4.46 26.55
N ASP A 286 -14.99 -3.60 27.51
CA ASP A 286 -16.34 -3.26 27.90
C ASP A 286 -16.71 -1.89 27.34
N ASP A 287 -17.73 -1.84 26.46
CA ASP A 287 -18.12 -0.61 25.78
C ASP A 287 -18.65 0.46 26.75
N SER A 288 -19.25 0.07 27.88
CA SER A 288 -19.74 1.01 28.90
C SER A 288 -18.58 1.65 29.67
N GLU A 289 -17.55 0.90 29.98
CA GLU A 289 -16.33 1.44 30.60
C GLU A 289 -15.56 2.35 29.66
N ILE A 290 -15.51 2.02 28.37
CA ILE A 290 -14.88 2.87 27.34
C ILE A 290 -15.66 4.18 27.18
N ALA A 291 -17.00 4.13 27.15
CA ALA A 291 -17.83 5.33 27.11
C ALA A 291 -17.60 6.23 28.34
N ALA A 292 -17.60 5.64 29.56
CA ALA A 292 -17.31 6.36 30.79
C ALA A 292 -15.89 6.97 30.82
N TYR A 293 -14.92 6.30 30.17
CA TYR A 293 -13.57 6.87 30.02
C TYR A 293 -13.57 8.12 29.13
N PHE A 294 -14.28 8.12 27.98
CA PHE A 294 -14.40 9.28 27.12
C PHE A 294 -15.06 10.45 27.84
N GLU A 295 -16.17 10.21 28.55
CA GLU A 295 -16.85 11.23 29.35
C GLU A 295 -15.93 11.84 30.42
N ARG A 296 -15.28 10.99 31.24
CA ARG A 296 -14.38 11.41 32.32
C ARG A 296 -13.20 12.24 31.81
N LYS A 297 -12.73 11.94 30.59
CA LYS A 297 -11.61 12.64 29.96
C LYS A 297 -12.05 13.82 29.08
N ASN A 298 -13.35 14.10 29.01
CA ASN A 298 -13.93 15.12 28.14
C ASN A 298 -13.48 14.99 26.67
N LEU A 299 -13.46 13.72 26.19
CA LEU A 299 -13.08 13.38 24.81
C LEU A 299 -14.35 13.23 23.96
N PRO A 300 -14.26 13.43 22.62
CA PRO A 300 -15.37 13.14 21.73
C PRO A 300 -15.83 11.69 21.86
N MET A 301 -17.15 11.49 22.00
CA MET A 301 -17.74 10.17 22.07
C MET A 301 -17.52 9.40 20.76
N ARG A 302 -17.21 8.12 20.87
CA ARG A 302 -17.01 7.22 19.74
C ARG A 302 -17.89 5.98 19.87
N ASN A 303 -18.33 5.48 18.72
CA ASN A 303 -19.21 4.31 18.64
C ASN A 303 -18.38 3.02 18.45
N PRO A 304 -18.71 1.94 19.16
CA PRO A 304 -18.04 0.66 18.97
C PRO A 304 -18.33 0.06 17.59
N VAL A 305 -17.32 -0.56 16.99
CA VAL A 305 -17.43 -1.32 15.75
C VAL A 305 -16.87 -2.71 15.98
N SER A 306 -17.59 -3.73 15.55
CA SER A 306 -17.15 -5.11 15.70
C SER A 306 -15.98 -5.44 14.79
N ALA A 307 -14.93 -6.02 15.35
CA ALA A 307 -13.78 -6.56 14.63
C ALA A 307 -13.85 -8.10 14.61
N PRO A 308 -14.41 -8.73 13.55
CA PRO A 308 -14.63 -10.19 13.50
C PRO A 308 -13.31 -10.98 13.45
N ASP A 309 -13.35 -12.23 13.90
CA ASP A 309 -12.17 -13.12 13.98
C ASP A 309 -11.45 -13.30 12.64
N HIS A 310 -12.16 -13.28 11.52
CA HIS A 310 -11.55 -13.45 10.21
C HIS A 310 -10.64 -12.28 9.79
N PHE A 311 -10.67 -11.13 10.49
CA PHE A 311 -9.72 -10.03 10.27
C PHE A 311 -8.34 -10.33 10.88
N PHE A 312 -8.26 -11.31 11.77
CA PHE A 312 -7.01 -11.79 12.36
C PHE A 312 -6.44 -13.01 11.61
N THR A 313 -6.85 -13.22 10.36
CA THR A 313 -6.37 -14.32 9.53
C THR A 313 -5.68 -13.75 8.30
N LEU A 314 -4.46 -14.18 8.03
CA LEU A 314 -3.75 -13.86 6.79
C LEU A 314 -4.43 -14.57 5.61
N ARG A 315 -4.60 -13.87 4.50
CA ARG A 315 -5.32 -14.35 3.31
C ARG A 315 -4.42 -14.68 2.14
#